data_a4c315606e28b85334ffae9369522a56
#
_entry.id   a4c315606e28b85334ffae9369522a56
#
_cell.length_a   1.000
_cell.length_b   1.000
_cell.length_c   1.000
_cell.angle_alpha   90.00
_cell.angle_beta   90.00
_cell.angle_gamma   90.00
#
_symmetry.space_group_name_H-M   'P 1'
#
loop_
_entity.id
_entity.type
_entity.pdbx_description
1 polymer ?
#
loop_
_entity_poly.entity_id
_entity_poly.type
_entity_poly.pdbx_seq_one_letter_code
_entity_poly.pdbx_strand_id
1 'polypeptide(L)'
;DRIYRVVTDRIQLKEYEWETATTAYPLAEMLKEQAGVEQLALLKKNFEGTATWSQAEIPFEGLFANNNFLQMFNFPLAKGNAEEALTLPNSIVLTDKLAKKIFTDADPIGESIQMEGVGDFIVTGVLEEFPGKSHFNFEALASTQILPSLEKDSLLLAPLTSWTNIYDNYIYIKTSEDFDEDGLNEFFLSAAQSNYEKEGEFEYFFKLQSLDNIAMGPLKSNTMGVGLPSFIIYILLGLAIIVLMSACFNYANLTTARAMNRAKE
;
A
#
# COMPACT_ATOMS: atom_id res chain seq x y z
N ASP A 1 9.74 6.08 -13.87
CA ASP A 1 9.14 4.87 -13.30
C ASP A 1 7.79 4.61 -13.97
N ARG A 2 7.50 3.37 -14.36
CA ARG A 2 6.27 2.98 -15.08
C ARG A 2 5.23 2.32 -14.16
N ILE A 3 5.41 2.48 -12.85
CA ILE A 3 4.47 1.92 -11.87
C ILE A 3 3.67 3.06 -11.25
N TYR A 4 2.36 2.90 -11.28
CA TYR A 4 1.40 3.87 -10.76
C TYR A 4 0.41 3.19 -9.83
N ARG A 5 0.03 3.89 -8.77
CA ARG A 5 -1.13 3.54 -7.95
C ARG A 5 -2.37 4.22 -8.51
N VAL A 6 -3.47 3.48 -8.63
CA VAL A 6 -4.77 4.06 -8.95
C VAL A 6 -5.39 4.60 -7.67
N VAL A 7 -5.75 5.85 -7.67
CA VAL A 7 -6.36 6.56 -6.54
C VAL A 7 -7.74 7.03 -6.91
N THR A 8 -8.60 7.22 -5.91
CA THR A 8 -9.97 7.70 -6.11
C THR A 8 -10.14 9.03 -5.41
N ASP A 9 -10.61 10.02 -6.16
CA ASP A 9 -11.09 11.28 -5.62
C ASP A 9 -12.61 11.22 -5.55
N ARG A 10 -13.15 11.61 -4.41
CA ARG A 10 -14.58 11.73 -4.17
C ARG A 10 -14.90 13.17 -3.79
N ILE A 11 -15.72 13.82 -4.60
CA ILE A 11 -16.13 15.20 -4.39
C ILE A 11 -17.59 15.21 -3.94
N GLN A 12 -17.88 15.84 -2.81
CA GLN A 12 -19.22 16.00 -2.29
C GLN A 12 -19.70 17.43 -2.53
N LEU A 13 -20.82 17.58 -3.26
CA LEU A 13 -21.51 18.87 -3.52
C LEU A 13 -20.57 19.99 -4.02
N LYS A 14 -19.44 19.63 -4.65
CA LYS A 14 -18.38 20.54 -5.11
C LYS A 14 -17.66 21.35 -4.00
N GLU A 15 -17.84 20.99 -2.74
CA GLU A 15 -17.27 21.71 -1.59
C GLU A 15 -16.18 20.93 -0.86
N TYR A 16 -16.30 19.59 -0.80
CA TYR A 16 -15.34 18.76 -0.09
C TYR A 16 -14.75 17.70 -1.04
N GLU A 17 -13.45 17.78 -1.20
CA GLU A 17 -12.68 16.78 -1.95
C GLU A 17 -12.02 15.79 -0.99
N TRP A 18 -12.26 14.50 -1.21
CA TRP A 18 -11.63 13.40 -0.49
C TRP A 18 -10.80 12.57 -1.43
N GLU A 19 -9.49 12.69 -1.29
CA GLU A 19 -8.58 11.80 -2.02
C GLU A 19 -8.30 10.54 -1.19
N THR A 20 -8.51 9.37 -1.77
CA THR A 20 -8.18 8.08 -1.16
C THR A 20 -7.16 7.31 -1.99
N ALA A 21 -6.22 6.67 -1.30
CA ALA A 21 -5.20 5.81 -1.88
C ALA A 21 -5.74 4.47 -2.41
N THR A 22 -7.00 4.22 -2.15
CA THR A 22 -7.72 2.98 -2.47
C THR A 22 -8.81 3.25 -3.51
N THR A 23 -9.34 2.19 -4.11
CA THR A 23 -10.35 2.28 -5.18
C THR A 23 -11.31 1.09 -5.14
N ALA A 24 -12.33 1.10 -5.99
CA ALA A 24 -13.30 0.02 -6.10
C ALA A 24 -12.69 -1.24 -6.72
N TYR A 25 -13.01 -2.41 -6.16
CA TYR A 25 -12.51 -3.70 -6.65
C TYR A 25 -12.82 -3.97 -8.14
N PRO A 26 -14.04 -3.69 -8.66
CA PRO A 26 -14.37 -3.98 -10.05
C PRO A 26 -13.48 -3.22 -11.05
N LEU A 27 -12.91 -2.08 -10.68
CA LEU A 27 -12.00 -1.34 -11.55
C LEU A 27 -10.75 -2.14 -11.91
N ALA A 28 -10.29 -3.04 -11.01
CA ALA A 28 -9.14 -3.89 -11.29
C ALA A 28 -9.38 -4.82 -12.49
N GLU A 29 -10.58 -5.39 -12.59
CA GLU A 29 -10.92 -6.29 -13.71
C GLU A 29 -10.98 -5.54 -15.03
N MET A 30 -11.54 -4.34 -15.04
CA MET A 30 -11.60 -3.50 -16.24
C MET A 30 -10.20 -3.04 -16.68
N LEU A 31 -9.31 -2.73 -15.74
CA LEU A 31 -7.96 -2.26 -16.03
C LEU A 31 -7.05 -3.36 -16.61
N LYS A 32 -7.31 -4.62 -16.31
CA LYS A 32 -6.53 -5.75 -16.89
C LYS A 32 -6.63 -5.80 -18.42
N GLU A 33 -7.73 -5.31 -18.98
CA GLU A 33 -8.00 -5.36 -20.42
C GLU A 33 -7.62 -4.05 -21.14
N GLN A 34 -7.12 -3.04 -20.41
CA GLN A 34 -6.74 -1.77 -21.02
C GLN A 34 -5.41 -1.85 -21.76
N ALA A 35 -5.40 -1.29 -22.96
CA ALA A 35 -4.17 -1.13 -23.73
C ALA A 35 -3.14 -0.32 -22.93
N GLY A 36 -1.89 -0.77 -22.96
CA GLY A 36 -0.81 -0.10 -22.23
C GLY A 36 -0.66 -0.50 -20.77
N VAL A 37 -1.54 -1.34 -20.20
CA VAL A 37 -1.37 -1.96 -18.88
C VAL A 37 -0.67 -3.30 -19.05
N GLU A 38 0.61 -3.38 -18.71
CA GLU A 38 1.40 -4.63 -18.81
C GLU A 38 1.13 -5.59 -17.65
N GLN A 39 0.99 -5.05 -16.45
CA GLN A 39 0.75 -5.82 -15.22
C GLN A 39 -0.16 -5.03 -14.28
N LEU A 40 -0.97 -5.76 -13.51
CA LEU A 40 -1.80 -5.20 -12.46
C LEU A 40 -1.55 -5.95 -11.16
N ALA A 41 -1.15 -5.23 -10.13
CA ALA A 41 -1.07 -5.73 -8.77
C ALA A 41 -2.28 -5.22 -7.96
N LEU A 42 -2.98 -6.15 -7.32
CA LEU A 42 -4.15 -5.89 -6.49
C LEU A 42 -3.84 -6.32 -5.06
N LEU A 43 -4.08 -5.41 -4.13
CA LEU A 43 -4.07 -5.69 -2.70
C LEU A 43 -5.44 -5.35 -2.12
N LYS A 44 -5.96 -6.22 -1.24
CA LYS A 44 -7.20 -5.96 -0.52
C LYS A 44 -6.96 -6.07 0.98
N LYS A 45 -7.51 -5.11 1.72
CA LYS A 45 -7.49 -5.07 3.20
C LYS A 45 -8.42 -6.12 3.82
N ASN A 46 -8.46 -6.11 5.14
CA ASN A 46 -9.32 -6.94 5.97
C ASN A 46 -8.94 -8.43 5.94
N PHE A 47 -7.63 -8.70 5.99
CA PHE A 47 -7.04 -10.01 6.25
C PHE A 47 -6.19 -9.93 7.51
N GLU A 48 -6.85 -9.86 8.64
CA GLU A 48 -6.24 -9.74 9.96
C GLU A 48 -6.96 -10.66 10.94
N GLY A 49 -6.30 -11.08 11.99
CA GLY A 49 -6.88 -11.98 12.99
C GLY A 49 -5.81 -12.79 13.72
N THR A 50 -6.16 -14.02 14.03
CA THR A 50 -5.29 -14.98 14.71
C THR A 50 -4.92 -16.11 13.77
N ALA A 51 -3.62 -16.35 13.61
CA ALA A 51 -3.07 -17.52 12.92
C ALA A 51 -2.82 -18.62 13.93
N THR A 52 -3.40 -19.80 13.71
CA THR A 52 -3.25 -20.97 14.60
C THR A 52 -2.46 -22.06 13.88
N TRP A 53 -1.38 -22.51 14.50
CA TRP A 53 -0.59 -23.66 14.09
C TRP A 53 -0.20 -24.49 15.31
N SER A 54 -0.53 -25.80 15.30
CA SER A 54 -0.38 -26.67 16.45
C SER A 54 -1.13 -26.11 17.67
N GLN A 55 -0.42 -25.59 18.68
CA GLN A 55 -0.98 -24.95 19.89
C GLN A 55 -0.64 -23.46 19.97
N ALA A 56 0.04 -22.92 18.95
CA ALA A 56 0.39 -21.52 18.91
C ALA A 56 -0.74 -20.70 18.27
N GLU A 57 -1.13 -19.62 18.92
CA GLU A 57 -2.07 -18.62 18.43
C GLU A 57 -1.35 -17.28 18.35
N ILE A 58 -1.14 -16.78 17.15
CA ILE A 58 -0.33 -15.59 16.86
C ILE A 58 -1.20 -14.57 16.13
N PRO A 59 -1.42 -13.37 16.69
CA PRO A 59 -2.08 -12.29 15.96
C PRO A 59 -1.22 -11.84 14.80
N PHE A 60 -1.87 -11.51 13.68
CA PHE A 60 -1.23 -11.03 12.46
C PHE A 60 -2.04 -9.95 11.79
N GLU A 61 -1.36 -9.10 11.03
CA GLU A 61 -1.94 -8.16 10.08
C GLU A 61 -1.49 -8.52 8.68
N GLY A 62 -2.44 -8.76 7.78
CA GLY A 62 -2.15 -9.17 6.42
C GLY A 62 -3.01 -8.48 5.37
N LEU A 63 -2.78 -8.86 4.13
CA LEU A 63 -3.53 -8.39 2.98
C LEU A 63 -3.83 -9.59 2.06
N PHE A 64 -4.93 -9.52 1.32
CA PHE A 64 -5.05 -10.34 0.12
C PHE A 64 -4.25 -9.69 -0.99
N ALA A 65 -3.50 -10.48 -1.75
CA ALA A 65 -2.70 -10.03 -2.88
C ALA A 65 -2.83 -10.98 -4.08
N ASN A 66 -2.81 -10.43 -5.28
CA ASN A 66 -2.60 -11.28 -6.45
C ASN A 66 -1.11 -11.55 -6.66
N ASN A 67 -0.78 -12.60 -7.42
CA ASN A 67 0.61 -13.02 -7.60
C ASN A 67 1.50 -11.95 -8.27
N ASN A 68 0.92 -11.10 -9.13
CA ASN A 68 1.65 -10.00 -9.78
C ASN A 68 2.24 -8.99 -8.79
N PHE A 69 1.71 -8.90 -7.57
CA PHE A 69 2.24 -7.99 -6.55
C PHE A 69 3.69 -8.32 -6.20
N LEU A 70 4.00 -9.59 -5.96
CA LEU A 70 5.37 -10.03 -5.64
C LEU A 70 6.34 -9.72 -6.79
N GLN A 71 5.91 -9.95 -8.02
CA GLN A 71 6.72 -9.73 -9.22
C GLN A 71 6.92 -8.26 -9.53
N MET A 72 5.85 -7.44 -9.49
CA MET A 72 5.88 -6.02 -9.82
C MET A 72 6.81 -5.24 -8.89
N PHE A 73 6.81 -5.57 -7.60
CA PHE A 73 7.60 -4.88 -6.58
C PHE A 73 8.89 -5.62 -6.21
N ASN A 74 9.20 -6.71 -6.92
CA ASN A 74 10.43 -7.47 -6.72
C ASN A 74 10.63 -7.90 -5.25
N PHE A 75 9.57 -8.43 -4.61
CA PHE A 75 9.68 -8.96 -3.27
C PHE A 75 10.41 -10.31 -3.30
N PRO A 76 11.64 -10.40 -2.74
CA PRO A 76 12.40 -11.64 -2.74
C PRO A 76 11.79 -12.62 -1.72
N LEU A 77 11.72 -13.89 -2.11
CA LEU A 77 11.36 -14.97 -1.21
C LEU A 77 12.62 -15.67 -0.70
N ALA A 78 12.73 -15.82 0.62
CA ALA A 78 13.73 -16.67 1.26
C ALA A 78 13.43 -18.17 1.03
N LYS A 79 12.13 -18.51 0.92
CA LYS A 79 11.61 -19.84 0.63
C LYS A 79 10.40 -19.75 -0.27
N GLY A 80 10.22 -20.72 -1.16
CA GLY A 80 9.13 -20.78 -2.13
C GLY A 80 9.51 -20.21 -3.50
N ASN A 81 8.51 -20.12 -4.40
CA ASN A 81 8.65 -19.58 -5.75
C ASN A 81 7.70 -18.38 -5.94
N ALA A 82 8.24 -17.20 -6.19
CA ALA A 82 7.46 -15.97 -6.36
C ALA A 82 6.50 -16.00 -7.56
N GLU A 83 6.76 -16.84 -8.56
CA GLU A 83 5.88 -16.99 -9.73
C GLU A 83 4.59 -17.73 -9.40
N GLU A 84 4.61 -18.56 -8.36
CA GLU A 84 3.51 -19.49 -8.02
C GLU A 84 2.92 -19.24 -6.63
N ALA A 85 3.57 -18.42 -5.81
CA ALA A 85 3.29 -18.33 -4.37
C ALA A 85 1.84 -17.94 -4.03
N LEU A 86 1.17 -17.13 -4.86
CA LEU A 86 -0.21 -16.67 -4.63
C LEU A 86 -1.16 -17.06 -5.78
N THR A 87 -0.90 -18.17 -6.46
CA THR A 87 -1.72 -18.65 -7.59
C THR A 87 -2.90 -19.52 -7.16
N LEU A 88 -2.81 -20.18 -6.01
CA LEU A 88 -3.89 -21.02 -5.49
C LEU A 88 -4.74 -20.24 -4.47
N PRO A 89 -6.06 -20.53 -4.37
CA PRO A 89 -6.96 -19.82 -3.47
C PRO A 89 -6.53 -19.82 -2.00
N ASN A 90 -6.04 -20.95 -1.51
CA ASN A 90 -5.64 -21.13 -0.11
C ASN A 90 -4.13 -20.97 0.11
N SER A 91 -3.42 -20.29 -0.79
CA SER A 91 -1.99 -20.01 -0.62
C SER A 91 -1.75 -18.75 0.20
N ILE A 92 -0.71 -18.80 1.03
CA ILE A 92 -0.27 -17.67 1.86
C ILE A 92 1.24 -17.54 1.83
N VAL A 93 1.71 -16.31 1.75
CA VAL A 93 3.11 -15.91 1.91
C VAL A 93 3.25 -15.15 3.22
N LEU A 94 4.22 -15.55 4.03
CA LEU A 94 4.50 -14.94 5.34
C LEU A 94 5.75 -14.08 5.26
N THR A 95 5.82 -13.04 6.09
CA THR A 95 7.11 -12.39 6.37
C THR A 95 7.99 -13.35 7.19
N ASP A 96 9.31 -13.24 7.06
CA ASP A 96 10.27 -14.00 7.86
C ASP A 96 9.99 -13.89 9.36
N LYS A 97 9.63 -12.68 9.81
CA LYS A 97 9.29 -12.41 11.21
C LYS A 97 8.05 -13.17 11.67
N LEU A 98 6.97 -13.20 10.89
CA LEU A 98 5.76 -13.94 11.24
C LEU A 98 5.99 -15.44 11.16
N ALA A 99 6.69 -15.92 10.13
CA ALA A 99 7.03 -17.33 9.99
C ALA A 99 7.84 -17.85 11.20
N LYS A 100 8.82 -17.10 11.67
CA LYS A 100 9.59 -17.43 12.89
C LYS A 100 8.75 -17.43 14.16
N LYS A 101 7.78 -16.51 14.28
CA LYS A 101 6.86 -16.49 15.42
C LYS A 101 5.95 -17.75 15.46
N ILE A 102 5.46 -18.21 14.30
CA ILE A 102 4.52 -19.33 14.20
C ILE A 102 5.26 -20.66 14.29
N PHE A 103 6.30 -20.85 13.49
CA PHE A 103 6.95 -22.15 13.26
C PHE A 103 8.22 -22.36 14.08
N THR A 104 8.76 -21.30 14.71
CA THR A 104 10.02 -21.33 15.45
C THR A 104 11.17 -21.82 14.53
N ASP A 105 11.54 -23.10 14.64
CA ASP A 105 12.63 -23.73 13.86
C ASP A 105 12.11 -24.70 12.78
N ALA A 106 10.78 -24.94 12.71
CA ALA A 106 10.19 -25.81 11.71
C ALA A 106 10.18 -25.18 10.33
N ASP A 107 10.22 -26.00 9.29
CA ASP A 107 10.08 -25.48 7.92
C ASP A 107 8.62 -25.10 7.65
N PRO A 108 8.31 -23.84 7.35
CA PRO A 108 6.93 -23.41 7.13
C PRO A 108 6.35 -23.84 5.78
N ILE A 109 7.18 -24.17 4.76
CA ILE A 109 6.67 -24.43 3.42
C ILE A 109 5.86 -25.72 3.36
N GLY A 110 4.62 -25.60 2.86
CA GLY A 110 3.68 -26.72 2.75
C GLY A 110 2.86 -26.96 4.02
N GLU A 111 3.19 -26.30 5.14
CA GLU A 111 2.41 -26.39 6.36
C GLU A 111 1.05 -25.67 6.21
N SER A 112 0.03 -26.26 6.85
CA SER A 112 -1.29 -25.66 6.92
C SER A 112 -1.42 -24.84 8.21
N ILE A 113 -1.84 -23.59 8.07
CA ILE A 113 -2.18 -22.71 9.17
C ILE A 113 -3.65 -22.31 9.08
N GLN A 114 -4.33 -22.34 10.24
CA GLN A 114 -5.71 -21.88 10.34
C GLN A 114 -5.72 -20.38 10.59
N MET A 115 -6.40 -19.63 9.74
CA MET A 115 -6.66 -18.21 9.90
C MET A 115 -8.07 -17.99 10.40
N GLU A 116 -8.21 -17.39 11.58
CA GLU A 116 -9.49 -17.14 12.22
C GLU A 116 -10.46 -16.38 11.29
N GLY A 117 -11.68 -16.90 11.15
CA GLY A 117 -12.72 -16.29 10.34
C GLY A 117 -12.56 -16.42 8.81
N VAL A 118 -11.47 -17.02 8.31
CA VAL A 118 -11.21 -17.12 6.86
C VAL A 118 -11.01 -18.57 6.41
N GLY A 119 -10.36 -19.41 7.24
CA GLY A 119 -10.14 -20.82 6.93
C GLY A 119 -8.66 -21.24 6.94
N ASP A 120 -8.39 -22.40 6.33
CA ASP A 120 -7.06 -22.99 6.31
C ASP A 120 -6.26 -22.53 5.07
N PHE A 121 -5.02 -22.10 5.32
CA PHE A 121 -4.08 -21.69 4.27
C PHE A 121 -2.82 -22.55 4.30
N ILE A 122 -2.27 -22.81 3.12
CA ILE A 122 -0.99 -23.50 2.95
C ILE A 122 0.10 -22.44 2.74
N VAL A 123 1.16 -22.52 3.51
CA VAL A 123 2.32 -21.64 3.37
C VAL A 123 3.08 -22.01 2.09
N THR A 124 3.08 -21.13 1.13
CA THR A 124 3.71 -21.29 -0.19
C THR A 124 4.98 -20.47 -0.36
N GLY A 125 5.21 -19.52 0.56
CA GLY A 125 6.40 -18.68 0.51
C GLY A 125 6.69 -18.00 1.85
N VAL A 126 7.97 -17.68 2.03
CA VAL A 126 8.45 -16.82 3.12
C VAL A 126 9.27 -15.71 2.48
N LEU A 127 8.89 -14.46 2.74
CA LEU A 127 9.61 -13.29 2.27
C LEU A 127 10.97 -13.19 2.96
N GLU A 128 11.98 -12.77 2.23
CA GLU A 128 13.21 -12.27 2.86
C GLU A 128 12.91 -11.01 3.67
N GLU A 129 13.76 -10.75 4.68
CA GLU A 129 13.73 -9.47 5.37
C GLU A 129 14.04 -8.36 4.35
N PHE A 130 13.07 -7.49 4.11
CA PHE A 130 13.18 -6.46 3.09
C PHE A 130 14.30 -5.46 3.49
N PRO A 131 15.34 -5.29 2.67
CA PRO A 131 16.54 -4.52 3.04
C PRO A 131 16.29 -2.99 3.09
N GLY A 132 15.08 -2.54 2.74
CA GLY A 132 14.72 -1.13 2.66
C GLY A 132 13.43 -0.79 3.41
N LYS A 133 13.18 0.50 3.56
CA LYS A 133 11.87 0.99 4.03
C LYS A 133 10.91 1.02 2.85
N SER A 134 9.84 0.23 2.93
CA SER A 134 8.73 0.26 1.99
C SER A 134 7.53 0.97 2.62
N HIS A 135 6.65 1.51 1.79
CA HIS A 135 5.33 1.97 2.24
C HIS A 135 4.36 0.81 2.47
N PHE A 136 4.69 -0.39 1.98
CA PHE A 136 3.90 -1.59 2.24
C PHE A 136 4.12 -2.06 3.68
N ASN A 137 3.01 -2.28 4.39
CA ASN A 137 3.01 -2.78 5.76
C ASN A 137 2.05 -3.97 5.86
N PHE A 138 2.60 -5.16 6.04
CA PHE A 138 1.86 -6.41 6.22
C PHE A 138 2.78 -7.47 6.84
N GLU A 139 2.19 -8.45 7.53
CA GLU A 139 2.90 -9.63 8.04
C GLU A 139 2.62 -10.88 7.20
N ALA A 140 1.46 -10.92 6.50
CA ALA A 140 1.05 -12.03 5.64
C ALA A 140 0.37 -11.53 4.36
N LEU A 141 0.50 -12.31 3.28
CA LEU A 141 -0.21 -12.11 2.02
C LEU A 141 -0.97 -13.39 1.66
N ALA A 142 -2.29 -13.32 1.64
CA ALA A 142 -3.15 -14.39 1.14
C ALA A 142 -3.52 -14.16 -0.32
N SER A 143 -3.75 -15.21 -1.07
CA SER A 143 -4.15 -15.11 -2.47
C SER A 143 -5.53 -14.45 -2.63
N THR A 144 -5.65 -13.51 -3.57
CA THR A 144 -6.94 -12.95 -3.98
C THR A 144 -7.87 -13.97 -4.63
N GLN A 145 -7.37 -15.12 -5.04
CA GLN A 145 -8.17 -16.19 -5.65
C GLN A 145 -9.21 -16.80 -4.69
N ILE A 146 -9.05 -16.61 -3.37
CA ILE A 146 -10.02 -17.05 -2.36
C ILE A 146 -11.23 -16.12 -2.27
N LEU A 147 -11.11 -14.86 -2.67
CA LEU A 147 -12.13 -13.83 -2.46
C LEU A 147 -13.53 -14.20 -2.97
N PRO A 148 -13.72 -14.83 -4.15
CA PRO A 148 -15.05 -15.26 -4.59
C PRO A 148 -15.70 -16.30 -3.66
N SER A 149 -14.89 -17.16 -3.02
CA SER A 149 -15.41 -18.12 -2.03
C SER A 149 -15.83 -17.40 -0.75
N LEU A 150 -14.99 -16.47 -0.26
CA LEU A 150 -15.31 -15.66 0.92
C LEU A 150 -16.56 -14.81 0.71
N GLU A 151 -16.75 -14.25 -0.49
CA GLU A 151 -17.97 -13.52 -0.84
C GLU A 151 -19.21 -14.40 -0.76
N LYS A 152 -19.14 -15.60 -1.37
CA LYS A 152 -20.22 -16.58 -1.33
C LYS A 152 -20.60 -16.97 0.10
N ASP A 153 -19.61 -17.09 0.97
CA ASP A 153 -19.78 -17.46 2.37
C ASP A 153 -20.12 -16.25 3.26
N SER A 154 -20.34 -15.06 2.65
CA SER A 154 -20.68 -13.80 3.33
C SER A 154 -19.62 -13.34 4.35
N LEU A 155 -18.35 -13.68 4.11
CA LEU A 155 -17.21 -13.31 4.96
C LEU A 155 -16.55 -11.99 4.53
N LEU A 156 -16.94 -11.40 3.40
CA LEU A 156 -16.48 -10.09 2.98
C LEU A 156 -17.36 -8.99 3.53
N LEU A 157 -16.78 -7.86 3.92
CA LEU A 157 -17.49 -6.67 4.41
C LEU A 157 -18.35 -6.00 3.32
N ALA A 158 -17.94 -6.14 2.05
CA ALA A 158 -18.69 -5.62 0.92
C ALA A 158 -18.52 -6.56 -0.28
N PRO A 159 -19.53 -6.64 -1.17
CA PRO A 159 -19.45 -7.42 -2.40
C PRO A 159 -18.26 -6.97 -3.29
N LEU A 160 -17.64 -7.93 -3.98
CA LEU A 160 -16.58 -7.65 -4.96
C LEU A 160 -17.07 -6.80 -6.13
N THR A 161 -18.36 -6.81 -6.39
CA THR A 161 -19.01 -6.00 -7.43
C THR A 161 -19.34 -4.57 -6.97
N SER A 162 -19.09 -4.22 -5.71
CA SER A 162 -19.42 -2.91 -5.15
C SER A 162 -18.50 -1.81 -5.67
N TRP A 163 -19.04 -0.86 -6.40
CA TRP A 163 -18.34 0.35 -6.83
C TRP A 163 -18.24 1.39 -5.72
N THR A 164 -19.14 1.40 -4.76
CA THR A 164 -19.14 2.34 -3.64
C THR A 164 -18.14 1.99 -2.55
N ASN A 165 -17.65 0.74 -2.52
CA ASN A 165 -16.56 0.35 -1.62
C ASN A 165 -15.19 0.71 -2.22
N ILE A 166 -14.81 1.97 -2.07
CA ILE A 166 -13.53 2.52 -2.51
C ILE A 166 -12.43 2.47 -1.43
N TYR A 167 -12.67 1.80 -0.29
CA TYR A 167 -11.80 1.93 0.90
C TYR A 167 -10.86 0.77 1.14
N ASP A 168 -11.07 -0.37 0.47
CA ASP A 168 -10.43 -1.63 0.84
C ASP A 168 -9.38 -2.12 -0.15
N ASN A 169 -9.32 -1.56 -1.36
CA ASN A 169 -8.50 -2.14 -2.41
C ASN A 169 -7.45 -1.15 -2.92
N TYR A 170 -6.20 -1.59 -2.99
CA TYR A 170 -5.13 -0.88 -3.65
C TYR A 170 -4.87 -1.52 -5.01
N ILE A 171 -4.89 -0.72 -6.04
CA ILE A 171 -4.56 -1.16 -7.40
C ILE A 171 -3.30 -0.44 -7.84
N TYR A 172 -2.31 -1.22 -8.26
CA TYR A 172 -1.10 -0.73 -8.91
C TYR A 172 -1.06 -1.27 -10.32
N ILE A 173 -0.67 -0.44 -11.26
CA ILE A 173 -0.47 -0.83 -12.64
C ILE A 173 0.96 -0.53 -13.05
N LYS A 174 1.53 -1.42 -13.87
CA LYS A 174 2.75 -1.17 -14.61
C LYS A 174 2.39 -0.91 -16.06
N THR A 175 2.82 0.21 -16.59
CA THR A 175 2.50 0.63 -17.96
C THR A 175 3.58 0.24 -18.95
N SER A 176 3.21 0.10 -20.23
CA SER A 176 4.14 -0.05 -21.35
C SER A 176 4.98 1.22 -21.54
N GLU A 177 6.01 1.13 -22.39
CA GLU A 177 6.85 2.29 -22.74
C GLU A 177 6.07 3.32 -23.56
N ASP A 178 5.20 2.84 -24.45
CA ASP A 178 4.34 3.66 -25.32
C ASP A 178 2.96 3.91 -24.70
N PHE A 179 2.91 4.10 -23.37
CA PHE A 179 1.67 4.27 -22.63
C PHE A 179 0.96 5.56 -22.97
N ASP A 180 -0.33 5.43 -23.35
CA ASP A 180 -1.22 6.55 -23.62
C ASP A 180 -1.95 6.97 -22.33
N GLU A 181 -1.46 8.02 -21.68
CA GLU A 181 -2.06 8.56 -20.46
C GLU A 181 -3.42 9.20 -20.72
N ASP A 182 -3.59 9.86 -21.87
CA ASP A 182 -4.85 10.52 -22.23
C ASP A 182 -5.94 9.48 -22.48
N GLY A 183 -5.63 8.39 -23.21
CA GLY A 183 -6.55 7.28 -23.41
C GLY A 183 -6.97 6.60 -22.10
N LEU A 184 -6.06 6.44 -21.13
CA LEU A 184 -6.42 5.91 -19.82
C LEU A 184 -7.28 6.89 -19.01
N ASN A 185 -7.04 8.18 -19.10
CA ASN A 185 -7.87 9.18 -18.43
C ASN A 185 -9.30 9.20 -19.00
N GLU A 186 -9.47 9.05 -20.33
CA GLU A 186 -10.78 8.88 -20.95
C GLU A 186 -11.48 7.60 -20.47
N PHE A 187 -10.75 6.49 -20.36
CA PHE A 187 -11.27 5.26 -19.77
C PHE A 187 -11.72 5.47 -18.32
N PHE A 188 -10.93 6.12 -17.47
CA PHE A 188 -11.30 6.43 -16.09
C PHE A 188 -12.57 7.26 -15.99
N LEU A 189 -12.69 8.27 -16.85
CA LEU A 189 -13.89 9.10 -16.91
C LEU A 189 -15.12 8.27 -17.30
N SER A 190 -14.99 7.43 -18.32
CA SER A 190 -16.07 6.52 -18.77
C SER A 190 -16.46 5.52 -17.69
N ALA A 191 -15.48 4.91 -17.02
CA ALA A 191 -15.70 3.96 -15.93
C ALA A 191 -16.45 4.62 -14.75
N ALA A 192 -16.05 5.83 -14.38
CA ALA A 192 -16.73 6.57 -13.32
C ALA A 192 -18.18 6.92 -13.72
N GLN A 193 -18.40 7.47 -14.91
CA GLN A 193 -19.72 7.87 -15.39
C GLN A 193 -20.68 6.69 -15.57
N SER A 194 -20.17 5.50 -15.85
CA SER A 194 -20.98 4.30 -16.09
C SER A 194 -21.41 3.59 -14.81
N ASN A 195 -20.65 3.76 -13.72
CA ASN A 195 -20.80 2.96 -12.50
C ASN A 195 -21.20 3.77 -11.26
N TYR A 196 -21.21 5.10 -11.34
CA TYR A 196 -21.72 5.96 -10.27
C TYR A 196 -22.92 6.78 -10.77
N GLU A 197 -23.86 7.02 -9.89
CA GLU A 197 -25.07 7.80 -10.20
C GLU A 197 -24.70 9.27 -10.48
N LYS A 198 -25.22 9.82 -11.59
CA LYS A 198 -24.92 11.21 -12.01
C LYS A 198 -25.59 12.28 -11.13
N GLU A 199 -26.65 11.91 -10.43
CA GLU A 199 -27.42 12.80 -9.56
C GLU A 199 -27.17 12.51 -8.07
N GLY A 200 -26.16 11.70 -7.77
CA GLY A 200 -25.76 11.40 -6.40
C GLY A 200 -25.11 12.60 -5.70
N GLU A 201 -25.04 12.50 -4.39
CA GLU A 201 -24.37 13.50 -3.54
C GLU A 201 -22.85 13.58 -3.82
N PHE A 202 -22.26 12.56 -4.46
CA PHE A 202 -20.85 12.40 -4.69
C PHE A 202 -20.52 12.20 -6.17
N GLU A 203 -19.47 12.88 -6.63
CA GLU A 203 -18.79 12.63 -7.91
C GLU A 203 -17.50 11.86 -7.63
N TYR A 204 -17.18 10.88 -8.48
CA TYR A 204 -15.99 10.03 -8.34
C TYR A 204 -15.08 10.19 -9.55
N PHE A 205 -13.79 10.28 -9.28
CA PHE A 205 -12.75 10.38 -10.31
C PHE A 205 -11.61 9.42 -9.97
N PHE A 206 -11.08 8.76 -10.98
CA PHE A 206 -9.90 7.92 -10.85
C PHE A 206 -8.70 8.67 -11.41
N LYS A 207 -7.54 8.55 -10.74
CA LYS A 207 -6.29 9.19 -11.15
C LYS A 207 -5.12 8.25 -10.95
N LEU A 208 -4.04 8.49 -11.68
CA LEU A 208 -2.77 7.83 -11.47
C LEU A 208 -1.90 8.61 -10.49
N GLN A 209 -1.29 7.92 -9.56
CA GLN A 209 -0.23 8.45 -8.71
C GLN A 209 1.04 7.65 -8.95
N SER A 210 2.10 8.31 -9.43
CA SER A 210 3.41 7.67 -9.61
C SER A 210 3.92 7.09 -8.29
N LEU A 211 4.56 5.94 -8.35
CA LEU A 211 5.15 5.27 -7.18
C LEU A 211 6.12 6.17 -6.41
N ASP A 212 6.91 6.99 -7.12
CA ASP A 212 7.86 7.94 -6.54
C ASP A 212 7.18 9.01 -5.67
N ASN A 213 5.94 9.34 -5.98
CA ASN A 213 5.16 10.37 -5.28
C ASN A 213 4.31 9.81 -4.13
N ILE A 214 4.40 8.52 -3.80
CA ILE A 214 3.62 7.95 -2.70
C ILE A 214 4.16 8.38 -1.34
N ALA A 215 5.48 8.30 -1.15
CA ALA A 215 6.11 8.56 0.15
C ALA A 215 6.21 10.05 0.49
N MET A 216 6.41 10.92 -0.52
CA MET A 216 6.64 12.35 -0.33
C MET A 216 5.53 13.24 -0.89
N GLY A 217 4.51 12.65 -1.50
CA GLY A 217 3.38 13.35 -2.10
C GLY A 217 2.33 13.80 -1.08
N PRO A 218 1.18 14.29 -1.57
CA PRO A 218 0.07 14.69 -0.72
C PRO A 218 -0.46 13.51 0.09
N LEU A 219 -0.87 13.79 1.33
CA LEU A 219 -1.51 12.80 2.19
C LEU A 219 -2.86 12.42 1.60
N LYS A 220 -3.05 11.14 1.37
CA LYS A 220 -4.33 10.57 0.94
C LYS A 220 -4.91 9.71 2.06
N SER A 221 -6.23 9.70 2.17
CA SER A 221 -6.90 8.77 3.08
C SER A 221 -6.58 7.32 2.71
N ASN A 222 -6.58 6.43 3.69
CA ASN A 222 -6.27 5.00 3.48
C ASN A 222 -4.87 4.71 2.89
N THR A 223 -3.92 5.65 3.00
CA THR A 223 -2.55 5.35 2.57
C THR A 223 -1.97 4.24 3.43
N MET A 224 -1.40 3.22 2.80
CA MET A 224 -0.63 2.18 3.47
C MET A 224 0.73 2.76 3.88
N GLY A 225 1.13 2.48 5.13
CA GLY A 225 2.37 3.01 5.68
C GLY A 225 2.32 4.50 6.03
N VAL A 226 3.44 5.04 6.47
CA VAL A 226 3.58 6.45 6.88
C VAL A 226 4.33 7.22 5.79
N GLY A 227 3.62 8.12 5.13
CA GLY A 227 4.22 9.13 4.25
C GLY A 227 4.58 10.40 5.02
N LEU A 228 5.66 11.06 4.65
CA LEU A 228 6.04 12.39 5.13
C LEU A 228 5.92 13.36 3.96
N PRO A 229 4.84 14.14 3.90
CA PRO A 229 4.68 15.15 2.86
C PRO A 229 5.87 16.10 2.82
N SER A 230 6.30 16.46 1.63
CA SER A 230 7.49 17.29 1.41
C SER A 230 7.43 18.65 2.13
N PHE A 231 6.23 19.23 2.31
CA PHE A 231 6.10 20.48 3.05
C PHE A 231 6.52 20.38 4.52
N ILE A 232 6.31 19.21 5.17
CA ILE A 232 6.77 18.98 6.55
C ILE A 232 8.30 18.96 6.59
N ILE A 233 8.95 18.38 5.58
CA ILE A 233 10.40 18.37 5.47
C ILE A 233 10.94 19.80 5.35
N TYR A 234 10.31 20.66 4.55
CA TYR A 234 10.70 22.08 4.43
C TYR A 234 10.49 22.86 5.74
N ILE A 235 9.40 22.59 6.48
CA ILE A 235 9.20 23.19 7.80
C ILE A 235 10.30 22.77 8.77
N LEU A 236 10.63 21.47 8.84
CA LEU A 236 11.69 20.97 9.71
C LEU A 236 13.06 21.54 9.33
N LEU A 237 13.35 21.65 8.04
CA LEU A 237 14.59 22.29 7.54
C LEU A 237 14.64 23.75 7.94
N GLY A 238 13.54 24.51 7.81
CA GLY A 238 13.45 25.90 8.25
C GLY A 238 13.73 26.07 9.74
N LEU A 239 13.13 25.22 10.57
CA LEU A 239 13.38 25.20 12.01
C LEU A 239 14.86 24.89 12.33
N ALA A 240 15.45 23.92 11.65
CA ALA A 240 16.87 23.58 11.82
C ALA A 240 17.77 24.77 11.48
N ILE A 241 17.49 25.51 10.40
CA ILE A 241 18.22 26.72 10.02
C ILE A 241 18.08 27.81 11.09
N ILE A 242 16.91 28.04 11.65
CA ILE A 242 16.68 29.03 12.72
C ILE A 242 17.49 28.69 13.97
N VAL A 243 17.49 27.41 14.37
CA VAL A 243 18.29 26.95 15.52
C VAL A 243 19.80 27.16 15.26
N LEU A 244 20.25 26.79 14.06
CA LEU A 244 21.65 26.97 13.67
C LEU A 244 22.06 28.45 13.69
N MET A 245 21.25 29.34 13.11
CA MET A 245 21.51 30.78 13.15
C MET A 245 21.55 31.32 14.58
N SER A 246 20.63 30.90 15.43
CA SER A 246 20.61 31.30 16.85
C SER A 246 21.92 30.88 17.57
N ALA A 247 22.39 29.64 17.31
CA ALA A 247 23.65 29.16 17.85
C ALA A 247 24.86 29.97 17.34
N CYS A 248 24.89 30.29 16.04
CA CYS A 248 25.92 31.12 15.43
C CYS A 248 25.93 32.55 16.03
N PHE A 249 24.77 33.18 16.19
CA PHE A 249 24.69 34.49 16.84
C PHE A 249 25.16 34.46 18.29
N ASN A 250 24.76 33.45 19.06
CA ASN A 250 25.25 33.26 20.42
C ASN A 250 26.77 33.13 20.49
N TYR A 251 27.35 32.31 19.61
CA TYR A 251 28.79 32.11 19.49
C TYR A 251 29.51 33.43 19.11
N ALA A 252 28.99 34.17 18.12
CA ALA A 252 29.53 35.42 17.66
C ALA A 252 29.54 36.46 18.81
N ASN A 253 28.42 36.58 19.54
CA ASN A 253 28.28 37.49 20.69
C ASN A 253 29.31 37.17 21.81
N LEU A 254 29.44 35.87 22.15
CA LEU A 254 30.43 35.44 23.15
C LEU A 254 31.87 35.71 22.70
N THR A 255 32.19 35.48 21.43
CA THR A 255 33.51 35.69 20.87
C THR A 255 33.86 37.19 20.87
N THR A 256 32.89 38.06 20.47
CA THR A 256 33.04 39.52 20.49
C THR A 256 33.23 40.04 21.91
N ALA A 257 32.42 39.55 22.86
CA ALA A 257 32.59 39.97 24.27
C ALA A 257 33.94 39.58 24.85
N ARG A 258 34.45 38.40 24.53
CA ARG A 258 35.80 37.92 24.94
C ARG A 258 36.90 38.77 24.30
N ALA A 259 36.75 39.11 23.00
CA ALA A 259 37.76 39.99 22.32
C ALA A 259 37.80 41.38 22.92
N MET A 260 36.64 41.96 23.24
CA MET A 260 36.59 43.28 23.89
C MET A 260 37.18 43.29 25.29
N ASN A 261 37.06 42.23 26.08
CA ASN A 261 37.67 42.12 27.38
C ASN A 261 39.20 42.03 27.28
N ARG A 262 39.72 41.26 26.32
CA ARG A 262 41.18 41.17 26.06
C ARG A 262 41.79 42.48 25.55
N ALA A 263 41.04 43.28 24.83
CA ALA A 263 41.52 44.56 24.34
C ALA A 263 41.60 45.67 25.43
N LYS A 264 41.03 45.44 26.62
CA LYS A 264 41.07 46.33 27.78
C LYS A 264 42.18 45.98 28.78
N GLU A 265 42.76 44.77 28.64
CA GLU A 265 43.98 44.34 29.34
C GLU A 265 45.24 44.79 28.57
#